data_efce58d91d18a6c9c5d200c81857f107
#
_entry.id   efce58d91d18a6c9c5d200c81857f107
#
_cell.length_a   1.000
_cell.length_b   1.000
_cell.length_c   1.000
_cell.angle_alpha   90.00
_cell.angle_beta   90.00
_cell.angle_gamma   90.00
#
_symmetry.space_group_name_H-M   'P 1'
#
loop_
_entity.id
_entity.type
_entity.pdbx_description
1 polymer ?
#
loop_
_entity_poly.entity_id
_entity_poly.type
_entity_poly.pdbx_seq_one_letter_code
_entity_poly.pdbx_strand_id
1 'polypeptide(L)'
;MKTQSILTLKKFAAAAATALLLAACAGTGSGPVPDGHYRVQRGDTLYRIAKRYGQSVSTLAAWNNLRDTSQIEAGQVLRVRRNTSGSRSPSAAHATAERAVVPVNRLDMQWPVENGSSNVIQTYDGAGSKGIDIRSEQGQPIKAAAAGEVLYAGEEVRGYGKLILISHNTATITAYAHNDTILVQKGQTVTAGQQIATMGSSDTDIFKLHFEVRINGKAVNPVPYLTKP
;
A
#
# COMPACT_ATOMS: atom_id res chain seq x y z
N MET A 1 88.10 1.15 18.35
CA MET A 1 88.35 1.43 16.94
C MET A 1 87.03 1.83 16.36
N LYS A 2 86.77 3.11 16.19
CA LYS A 2 86.66 3.75 14.89
C LYS A 2 85.39 3.28 14.17
N THR A 3 84.40 3.99 13.83
CA THR A 3 84.35 5.33 13.33
C THR A 3 82.85 5.67 13.21
N GLN A 4 82.32 6.70 13.81
CA GLN A 4 81.93 7.92 13.13
C GLN A 4 80.93 7.67 12.01
N SER A 5 79.83 8.17 12.10
CA SER A 5 79.44 9.58 11.95
C SER A 5 78.71 9.86 10.67
N ILE A 6 77.84 10.77 10.75
CA ILE A 6 77.40 11.68 9.69
C ILE A 6 76.17 11.14 8.90
N LEU A 7 75.15 11.78 8.77
CA LEU A 7 74.78 13.20 8.65
C LEU A 7 73.29 13.28 8.42
N THR A 8 72.64 14.00 9.23
CA THR A 8 71.99 15.24 8.87
C THR A 8 71.00 15.18 7.71
N LEU A 9 69.89 15.59 8.09
CA LEU A 9 69.35 16.85 7.60
C LEU A 9 68.98 16.85 6.11
N LYS A 10 67.77 16.76 5.88
CA LYS A 10 67.00 17.40 4.79
C LYS A 10 65.75 16.55 4.61
N LYS A 11 64.59 17.01 4.69
CA LYS A 11 64.08 18.36 4.55
C LYS A 11 62.64 18.33 4.92
N PHE A 12 62.21 19.19 5.70
CA PHE A 12 61.06 19.99 5.47
C PHE A 12 60.76 20.19 4.00
N ALA A 13 59.66 19.69 3.56
CA ALA A 13 58.78 20.30 2.56
C ALA A 13 57.78 19.24 2.04
N ALA A 14 56.58 19.52 2.26
CA ALA A 14 55.36 19.03 1.60
C ALA A 14 54.34 18.49 2.59
N ALA A 15 54.10 19.25 3.63
CA ALA A 15 52.81 19.18 4.34
C ALA A 15 51.97 20.35 3.85
N ALA A 16 51.46 20.24 2.67
CA ALA A 16 50.39 21.13 2.19
C ALA A 16 49.69 20.42 1.05
N ALA A 17 48.40 20.33 1.14
CA ALA A 17 47.49 19.85 0.14
C ALA A 17 46.97 18.41 0.34
N THR A 18 46.12 18.23 1.34
CA THR A 18 44.91 17.38 1.19
C THR A 18 43.94 17.62 2.35
N ALA A 19 43.66 18.87 2.62
CA ALA A 19 42.54 19.30 3.43
C ALA A 19 41.52 19.96 2.48
N LEU A 20 41.00 19.18 1.50
CA LEU A 20 39.87 19.63 0.71
C LEU A 20 38.97 18.42 0.48
N LEU A 21 37.69 18.69 0.70
CA LEU A 21 36.55 17.85 0.27
C LEU A 21 35.97 16.90 1.33
N LEU A 22 35.58 17.47 2.45
CA LEU A 22 34.43 16.95 3.21
C LEU A 22 33.48 18.11 3.52
N ALA A 23 33.16 18.88 2.48
CA ALA A 23 32.02 19.79 2.44
C ALA A 23 31.04 19.26 1.42
N ALA A 24 30.55 18.03 1.65
CA ALA A 24 29.48 17.45 0.87
C ALA A 24 28.23 17.45 1.74
N CYS A 25 27.47 18.51 1.57
CA CYS A 25 26.02 18.51 1.44
C CYS A 25 25.21 18.11 2.66
N ALA A 26 25.23 18.91 3.68
CA ALA A 26 24.00 19.20 4.40
C ALA A 26 23.21 20.24 3.56
N GLY A 27 22.79 19.83 2.39
CA GLY A 27 21.84 20.58 1.58
C GLY A 27 20.44 20.43 2.18
N THR A 28 20.17 21.05 3.32
CA THR A 28 18.82 21.36 3.74
C THR A 28 18.31 22.41 2.75
N GLY A 29 17.65 21.92 1.69
CA GLY A 29 16.99 22.76 0.71
C GLY A 29 15.91 23.62 1.37
N SER A 30 16.30 24.77 1.90
CA SER A 30 15.42 25.75 2.54
C SER A 30 14.77 26.72 1.54
N GLY A 31 14.74 26.36 0.26
CA GLY A 31 14.02 27.15 -0.74
C GLY A 31 12.50 27.01 -0.60
N PRO A 32 11.73 28.00 -1.09
CA PRO A 32 10.28 27.90 -1.12
C PRO A 32 9.85 26.68 -1.93
N VAL A 33 8.84 25.96 -1.43
CA VAL A 33 8.28 24.80 -2.12
C VAL A 33 7.33 25.32 -3.21
N PRO A 34 7.48 24.92 -4.48
CA PRO A 34 6.59 25.35 -5.56
C PRO A 34 5.14 24.93 -5.29
N ASP A 35 4.19 25.69 -5.83
CA ASP A 35 2.76 25.33 -5.75
C ASP A 35 2.51 23.92 -6.28
N GLY A 36 1.66 23.17 -5.57
CA GLY A 36 1.35 21.80 -5.93
C GLY A 36 2.43 20.78 -5.53
N HIS A 37 3.46 21.20 -4.80
CA HIS A 37 4.50 20.33 -4.26
C HIS A 37 4.50 20.34 -2.73
N TYR A 38 5.12 19.33 -2.13
CA TYR A 38 5.28 19.18 -0.69
C TYR A 38 6.70 18.72 -0.38
N ARG A 39 7.31 19.36 0.62
CA ARG A 39 8.62 18.94 1.14
C ARG A 39 8.42 17.90 2.22
N VAL A 40 8.94 16.70 1.99
CA VAL A 40 8.91 15.58 2.93
C VAL A 40 9.57 15.97 4.25
N GLN A 41 8.87 15.74 5.34
CA GLN A 41 9.37 15.97 6.69
C GLN A 41 9.85 14.66 7.32
N ARG A 42 10.71 14.74 8.32
CA ARG A 42 11.16 13.56 9.05
C ARG A 42 9.96 12.84 9.68
N GLY A 43 9.83 11.54 9.41
CA GLY A 43 8.71 10.71 9.87
C GLY A 43 7.50 10.69 8.93
N ASP A 44 7.54 11.42 7.80
CA ASP A 44 6.53 11.27 6.77
C ASP A 44 6.66 9.92 6.06
N THR A 45 5.51 9.44 5.61
CA THR A 45 5.43 8.32 4.67
C THR A 45 4.66 8.76 3.43
N LEU A 46 4.94 8.16 2.29
CA LEU A 46 4.22 8.48 1.05
C LEU A 46 2.69 8.30 1.24
N TYR A 47 2.28 7.33 2.04
CA TYR A 47 0.88 7.12 2.42
C TYR A 47 0.28 8.32 3.18
N ARG A 48 0.98 8.85 4.20
CA ARG A 48 0.49 10.01 4.98
C ARG A 48 0.38 11.25 4.12
N ILE A 49 1.37 11.46 3.25
CA ILE A 49 1.37 12.58 2.30
C ILE A 49 0.21 12.42 1.31
N ALA A 50 0.04 11.22 0.71
CA ALA A 50 -1.07 10.92 -0.20
C ALA A 50 -2.42 11.22 0.45
N LYS A 51 -2.64 10.73 1.68
CA LYS A 51 -3.86 10.99 2.45
C LYS A 51 -4.11 12.48 2.71
N ARG A 52 -3.06 13.23 3.06
CA ARG A 52 -3.15 14.69 3.32
C ARG A 52 -3.61 15.47 2.10
N TYR A 53 -3.16 15.06 0.90
CA TYR A 53 -3.47 15.76 -0.35
C TYR A 53 -4.58 15.11 -1.16
N GLY A 54 -5.30 14.12 -0.61
CA GLY A 54 -6.42 13.45 -1.27
C GLY A 54 -6.01 12.64 -2.50
N GLN A 55 -4.75 12.16 -2.53
CA GLN A 55 -4.21 11.37 -3.62
C GLN A 55 -4.01 9.91 -3.21
N SER A 56 -3.91 9.01 -4.19
CA SER A 56 -3.44 7.65 -3.91
C SER A 56 -1.91 7.61 -3.83
N VAL A 57 -1.37 6.62 -3.11
CA VAL A 57 0.09 6.38 -3.03
C VAL A 57 0.67 6.15 -4.42
N SER A 58 -0.02 5.36 -5.25
CA SER A 58 0.38 5.09 -6.63
C SER A 58 0.38 6.34 -7.51
N THR A 59 -0.59 7.23 -7.33
CA THR A 59 -0.63 8.52 -8.04
C THR A 59 0.58 9.38 -7.68
N LEU A 60 0.90 9.49 -6.38
CA LEU A 60 2.08 10.25 -5.95
C LEU A 60 3.37 9.58 -6.42
N ALA A 61 3.47 8.27 -6.36
CA ALA A 61 4.62 7.53 -6.85
C ALA A 61 4.84 7.78 -8.35
N ALA A 62 3.78 7.68 -9.16
CA ALA A 62 3.83 7.92 -10.60
C ALA A 62 4.21 9.37 -10.94
N TRP A 63 3.66 10.36 -10.22
CA TRP A 63 3.99 11.78 -10.45
C TRP A 63 5.43 12.15 -10.09
N ASN A 64 6.06 11.35 -9.24
CA ASN A 64 7.40 11.59 -8.71
C ASN A 64 8.43 10.54 -9.16
N ASN A 65 8.05 9.65 -10.10
CA ASN A 65 8.90 8.56 -10.62
C ASN A 65 9.51 7.68 -9.52
N LEU A 66 8.76 7.45 -8.42
CA LEU A 66 9.19 6.61 -7.33
C LEU A 66 8.95 5.15 -7.69
N ARG A 67 10.02 4.36 -7.79
CA ARG A 67 9.95 2.91 -8.01
C ARG A 67 9.63 2.15 -6.73
N ASP A 68 10.06 2.70 -5.60
CA ASP A 68 9.82 2.16 -4.27
C ASP A 68 9.12 3.23 -3.42
N THR A 69 7.90 2.93 -3.01
CA THR A 69 7.05 3.84 -2.22
C THR A 69 7.47 3.98 -0.76
N SER A 70 8.38 3.12 -0.30
CA SER A 70 8.95 3.17 1.04
C SER A 70 10.18 4.09 1.14
N GLN A 71 10.78 4.43 0.01
CA GLN A 71 12.00 5.22 -0.06
C GLN A 71 11.71 6.69 -0.39
N ILE A 72 11.23 7.43 0.59
CA ILE A 72 11.18 8.89 0.53
C ILE A 72 12.08 9.48 1.62
N GLU A 73 12.77 10.57 1.30
CA GLU A 73 13.75 11.17 2.20
C GLU A 73 13.25 12.51 2.74
N ALA A 74 13.60 12.81 3.99
CA ALA A 74 13.33 14.12 4.57
C ALA A 74 14.06 15.22 3.77
N GLY A 75 13.31 16.26 3.36
CA GLY A 75 13.79 17.32 2.48
C GLY A 75 13.48 17.11 1.00
N GLN A 76 13.14 15.90 0.57
CA GLN A 76 12.69 15.61 -0.78
C GLN A 76 11.43 16.40 -1.12
N VAL A 77 11.35 16.97 -2.32
CA VAL A 77 10.18 17.72 -2.78
C VAL A 77 9.35 16.82 -3.69
N LEU A 78 8.13 16.52 -3.28
CA LEU A 78 7.20 15.67 -4.00
C LEU A 78 6.09 16.51 -4.62
N ARG A 79 5.75 16.23 -5.87
CA ARG A 79 4.56 16.74 -6.51
C ARG A 79 3.32 16.10 -5.90
N VAL A 80 2.39 16.91 -5.37
CA VAL A 80 1.21 16.45 -4.65
C VAL A 80 -0.11 16.90 -5.27
N ARG A 81 -0.06 17.74 -6.34
CA ARG A 81 -1.21 18.18 -7.13
C ARG A 81 -0.92 18.08 -8.62
N ARG A 82 -1.96 17.89 -9.41
CA ARG A 82 -1.85 17.93 -10.86
C ARG A 82 -1.73 19.39 -11.30
N ASN A 83 -0.69 19.74 -12.07
CA ASN A 83 -0.63 21.06 -12.67
C ASN A 83 -1.75 21.18 -13.70
N THR A 84 -2.66 22.11 -13.48
CA THR A 84 -3.69 22.51 -14.43
C THR A 84 -3.20 23.65 -15.32
N SER A 85 -1.92 23.65 -15.71
CA SER A 85 -1.40 24.62 -16.67
C SER A 85 -1.24 23.96 -18.02
N GLY A 86 -2.18 24.24 -18.90
CA GLY A 86 -2.02 24.15 -20.36
C GLY A 86 -2.51 22.87 -21.00
N SER A 87 -3.79 22.81 -21.31
CA SER A 87 -4.29 22.62 -22.68
C SER A 87 -5.80 22.72 -22.68
N ARG A 88 -6.28 23.86 -23.16
CA ARG A 88 -7.65 23.97 -23.64
C ARG A 88 -7.73 23.24 -24.97
N SER A 89 -8.69 22.37 -25.12
CA SER A 89 -9.36 22.17 -26.39
C SER A 89 -10.81 21.78 -26.14
N PRO A 90 -11.70 22.27 -27.00
CA PRO A 90 -13.04 22.59 -26.58
C PRO A 90 -14.09 21.61 -27.07
N SER A 91 -15.27 21.77 -26.45
CA SER A 91 -16.59 21.47 -27.04
C SER A 91 -16.98 20.00 -27.22
N ALA A 92 -17.99 19.55 -26.54
CA ALA A 92 -19.36 19.80 -26.95
C ALA A 92 -20.30 19.48 -25.80
N ALA A 93 -21.21 20.39 -25.59
CA ALA A 93 -22.41 20.20 -24.79
C ALA A 93 -23.21 19.03 -25.34
N HIS A 94 -23.67 18.14 -24.45
CA HIS A 94 -25.04 17.63 -24.49
C HIS A 94 -25.48 17.13 -23.14
N ALA A 95 -26.68 17.50 -22.86
CA ALA A 95 -27.41 17.40 -21.63
C ALA A 95 -27.67 15.98 -21.13
N THR A 96 -27.82 15.91 -19.79
CA THR A 96 -28.81 15.13 -19.09
C THR A 96 -28.81 13.62 -19.30
N ALA A 97 -28.13 12.92 -18.42
CA ALA A 97 -28.64 11.75 -17.71
C ALA A 97 -27.75 11.56 -16.49
N GLU A 98 -28.33 11.65 -15.36
CA GLU A 98 -27.77 11.24 -14.08
C GLU A 98 -27.44 9.74 -14.15
N ARG A 99 -26.37 9.41 -14.88
CA ARG A 99 -25.74 8.10 -14.82
C ARG A 99 -24.87 8.13 -13.59
N ALA A 100 -25.26 7.38 -12.59
CA ALA A 100 -24.40 6.98 -11.49
C ALA A 100 -23.02 6.72 -12.08
N VAL A 101 -22.02 7.50 -11.67
CA VAL A 101 -20.63 7.31 -12.06
C VAL A 101 -20.24 5.92 -11.55
N VAL A 102 -20.31 4.94 -12.43
CA VAL A 102 -19.76 3.60 -12.15
C VAL A 102 -18.25 3.81 -12.00
N PRO A 103 -17.68 3.53 -10.85
CA PRO A 103 -16.23 3.69 -10.65
C PRO A 103 -15.50 2.86 -11.69
N VAL A 104 -14.59 3.46 -12.45
CA VAL A 104 -13.83 2.87 -13.56
C VAL A 104 -12.92 1.71 -13.13
N ASN A 105 -13.09 1.17 -11.92
CA ASN A 105 -12.28 0.09 -11.37
C ASN A 105 -13.13 -0.87 -10.53
N ARG A 106 -14.32 -1.21 -11.00
CA ARG A 106 -15.11 -2.25 -10.34
C ARG A 106 -14.55 -3.60 -10.73
N LEU A 107 -13.75 -4.17 -9.83
CA LEU A 107 -13.30 -5.54 -9.93
C LEU A 107 -14.49 -6.45 -9.62
N ASP A 108 -14.91 -7.28 -10.58
CA ASP A 108 -15.91 -8.32 -10.31
C ASP A 108 -15.23 -9.43 -9.50
N MET A 109 -15.69 -9.62 -8.28
CA MET A 109 -15.17 -10.59 -7.33
C MET A 109 -16.16 -11.75 -7.17
N GLN A 110 -15.64 -12.96 -7.10
CA GLN A 110 -16.46 -14.09 -6.70
C GLN A 110 -16.58 -14.19 -5.16
N TRP A 111 -17.63 -14.88 -4.70
CA TRP A 111 -17.77 -15.16 -3.28
C TRP A 111 -16.58 -15.99 -2.78
N PRO A 112 -15.96 -15.59 -1.65
CA PRO A 112 -14.78 -16.28 -1.12
C PRO A 112 -15.10 -17.64 -0.50
N VAL A 113 -16.38 -17.93 -0.26
CA VAL A 113 -16.88 -19.17 0.29
C VAL A 113 -18.04 -19.65 -0.57
N GLU A 114 -18.15 -20.94 -0.78
CA GLU A 114 -19.30 -21.55 -1.48
C GLU A 114 -20.60 -21.23 -0.75
N ASN A 115 -21.65 -20.86 -1.50
CA ASN A 115 -22.93 -20.42 -0.94
C ASN A 115 -22.81 -19.23 0.03
N GLY A 116 -21.73 -18.43 -0.09
CA GLY A 116 -21.45 -17.32 0.82
C GLY A 116 -22.58 -16.29 0.89
N SER A 117 -23.26 -16.03 -0.21
CA SER A 117 -24.39 -15.09 -0.28
C SER A 117 -25.55 -15.44 0.66
N SER A 118 -25.81 -16.72 0.85
CA SER A 118 -26.90 -17.22 1.71
C SER A 118 -26.50 -17.34 3.18
N ASN A 119 -25.21 -17.26 3.47
CA ASN A 119 -24.63 -17.51 4.79
C ASN A 119 -24.05 -16.26 5.47
N VAL A 120 -24.40 -15.08 4.98
CA VAL A 120 -24.00 -13.81 5.63
C VAL A 120 -24.75 -13.63 6.94
N ILE A 121 -23.99 -13.60 8.05
CA ILE A 121 -24.53 -13.42 9.40
C ILE A 121 -24.34 -12.02 9.94
N GLN A 122 -23.44 -11.24 9.35
CA GLN A 122 -23.22 -9.83 9.65
C GLN A 122 -22.92 -9.06 8.38
N THR A 123 -23.58 -7.92 8.23
CA THR A 123 -23.38 -7.00 7.09
C THR A 123 -22.42 -5.86 7.46
N TYR A 124 -21.82 -5.28 6.43
CA TYR A 124 -21.05 -4.04 6.56
C TYR A 124 -21.96 -2.88 7.01
N ASP A 125 -21.55 -2.14 8.04
CA ASP A 125 -22.24 -0.93 8.55
C ASP A 125 -21.37 0.34 8.51
N GLY A 126 -20.09 0.19 8.16
CA GLY A 126 -19.13 1.29 8.07
C GLY A 126 -18.62 1.83 9.41
N ALA A 127 -19.17 1.37 10.53
CA ALA A 127 -18.80 1.79 11.88
C ALA A 127 -18.24 0.63 12.71
N GLY A 128 -19.07 -0.30 13.10
CA GLY A 128 -18.72 -1.47 13.90
C GLY A 128 -18.17 -2.61 13.07
N SER A 129 -18.74 -2.85 11.88
CA SER A 129 -18.26 -3.88 10.95
C SER A 129 -17.65 -3.25 9.71
N LYS A 130 -16.39 -3.60 9.43
CA LYS A 130 -15.65 -3.14 8.27
C LYS A 130 -15.80 -4.05 7.05
N GLY A 131 -16.54 -5.14 7.20
CA GLY A 131 -16.75 -6.14 6.17
C GLY A 131 -18.06 -6.89 6.36
N ILE A 132 -18.14 -8.09 5.81
CA ILE A 132 -19.22 -9.04 6.04
C ILE A 132 -18.69 -10.27 6.74
N ASP A 133 -19.49 -10.86 7.63
CA ASP A 133 -19.18 -12.16 8.22
C ASP A 133 -20.00 -13.24 7.55
N ILE A 134 -19.32 -14.26 7.06
CA ILE A 134 -19.93 -15.41 6.36
C ILE A 134 -19.71 -16.63 7.24
N ARG A 135 -20.78 -17.25 7.72
CA ARG A 135 -20.72 -18.49 8.50
C ARG A 135 -20.52 -19.68 7.56
N SER A 136 -19.70 -20.63 7.97
CA SER A 136 -19.60 -21.94 7.33
C SER A 136 -19.05 -22.97 8.32
N GLU A 137 -18.85 -24.19 7.85
CA GLU A 137 -18.28 -25.27 8.64
C GLU A 137 -16.76 -25.12 8.77
N GLN A 138 -16.19 -25.65 9.88
CA GLN A 138 -14.75 -25.70 10.03
C GLN A 138 -14.07 -26.42 8.87
N GLY A 139 -12.96 -25.90 8.41
CA GLY A 139 -12.20 -26.49 7.30
C GLY A 139 -12.72 -26.22 5.91
N GLN A 140 -13.91 -25.60 5.77
CA GLN A 140 -14.46 -25.20 4.46
C GLN A 140 -13.42 -24.33 3.70
N PRO A 141 -13.21 -24.61 2.39
CA PRO A 141 -12.28 -23.84 1.59
C PRO A 141 -12.62 -22.33 1.53
N ILE A 142 -11.65 -21.50 1.80
CA ILE A 142 -11.71 -20.06 1.55
C ILE A 142 -10.89 -19.77 0.30
N LYS A 143 -11.51 -19.08 -0.67
CA LYS A 143 -10.97 -18.83 -2.00
C LYS A 143 -10.68 -17.34 -2.20
N ALA A 144 -9.66 -17.01 -2.96
CA ALA A 144 -9.40 -15.64 -3.39
C ALA A 144 -10.56 -15.11 -4.23
N ALA A 145 -11.13 -13.99 -3.83
CA ALA A 145 -12.27 -13.38 -4.51
C ALA A 145 -11.92 -12.89 -5.93
N ALA A 146 -10.67 -12.49 -6.15
CA ALA A 146 -10.12 -12.10 -7.44
C ALA A 146 -8.64 -12.46 -7.50
N ALA A 147 -8.03 -12.40 -8.68
CA ALA A 147 -6.58 -12.56 -8.86
C ALA A 147 -5.83 -11.41 -8.19
N GLY A 148 -4.63 -11.68 -7.67
CA GLY A 148 -3.82 -10.67 -7.00
C GLY A 148 -2.55 -11.20 -6.38
N GLU A 149 -1.88 -10.35 -5.59
CA GLU A 149 -0.68 -10.68 -4.85
C GLU A 149 -0.96 -10.64 -3.35
N VAL A 150 -0.49 -11.62 -2.61
CA VAL A 150 -0.62 -11.70 -1.16
C VAL A 150 0.30 -10.67 -0.50
N LEU A 151 -0.26 -9.64 0.09
CA LEU A 151 0.47 -8.60 0.82
C LEU A 151 0.86 -9.05 2.23
N TYR A 152 0.01 -9.89 2.84
CA TYR A 152 0.17 -10.35 4.22
C TYR A 152 -0.49 -11.71 4.39
N ALA A 153 0.14 -12.58 5.16
CA ALA A 153 -0.38 -13.86 5.61
C ALA A 153 0.21 -14.15 7.00
N GLY A 154 -0.61 -14.11 8.05
CA GLY A 154 -0.14 -14.24 9.44
C GLY A 154 -1.23 -13.93 10.46
N GLU A 155 -0.86 -13.87 11.75
CA GLU A 155 -1.78 -13.69 12.89
C GLU A 155 -1.43 -12.50 13.82
N GLU A 156 -0.54 -11.62 13.38
CA GLU A 156 -0.02 -10.54 14.24
C GLU A 156 -0.97 -9.32 14.30
N VAL A 157 -2.04 -9.30 13.52
CA VAL A 157 -3.00 -8.20 13.48
C VAL A 157 -4.15 -8.46 14.46
N ARG A 158 -4.15 -7.74 15.59
CA ARG A 158 -5.15 -7.89 16.64
C ARG A 158 -6.58 -7.75 16.09
N GLY A 159 -7.48 -8.65 16.50
CA GLY A 159 -8.90 -8.64 16.14
C GLY A 159 -9.23 -9.29 14.80
N TYR A 160 -8.21 -9.83 14.08
CA TYR A 160 -8.40 -10.54 12.83
C TYR A 160 -8.04 -12.03 12.90
N GLY A 161 -7.38 -12.45 14.00
CA GLY A 161 -6.82 -13.80 14.06
C GLY A 161 -5.88 -14.08 12.90
N LYS A 162 -5.95 -15.26 12.32
CA LYS A 162 -5.19 -15.60 11.12
C LYS A 162 -5.76 -14.88 9.90
N LEU A 163 -4.98 -13.93 9.37
CA LEU A 163 -5.38 -12.95 8.35
C LEU A 163 -4.59 -13.15 7.05
N ILE A 164 -5.28 -13.03 5.93
CA ILE A 164 -4.69 -12.86 4.60
C ILE A 164 -5.14 -11.52 4.02
N LEU A 165 -4.22 -10.75 3.46
CA LEU A 165 -4.50 -9.56 2.65
C LEU A 165 -4.03 -9.80 1.23
N ILE A 166 -4.91 -9.55 0.24
CA ILE A 166 -4.58 -9.68 -1.19
C ILE A 166 -4.77 -8.33 -1.86
N SER A 167 -3.74 -7.87 -2.58
CA SER A 167 -3.81 -6.71 -3.46
C SER A 167 -4.21 -7.15 -4.85
N HIS A 168 -5.29 -6.59 -5.37
CA HIS A 168 -5.79 -6.89 -6.72
C HIS A 168 -5.35 -5.86 -7.76
N ASN A 169 -5.14 -4.64 -7.29
CA ASN A 169 -4.60 -3.51 -8.05
C ASN A 169 -4.12 -2.44 -7.06
N THR A 170 -3.65 -1.31 -7.59
CA THR A 170 -3.10 -0.21 -6.78
C THR A 170 -4.07 0.40 -5.76
N ALA A 171 -5.36 0.16 -5.92
CA ALA A 171 -6.40 0.76 -5.08
C ALA A 171 -7.18 -0.27 -4.25
N THR A 172 -7.24 -1.53 -4.68
CA THR A 172 -8.16 -2.53 -4.14
C THR A 172 -7.44 -3.64 -3.42
N ILE A 173 -7.81 -3.84 -2.16
CA ILE A 173 -7.32 -4.92 -1.29
C ILE A 173 -8.52 -5.67 -0.73
N THR A 174 -8.41 -7.00 -0.63
CA THR A 174 -9.34 -7.82 0.16
C THR A 174 -8.66 -8.37 1.39
N ALA A 175 -9.45 -8.55 2.47
CA ALA A 175 -9.03 -9.17 3.71
C ALA A 175 -9.86 -10.41 3.99
N TYR A 176 -9.19 -11.45 4.46
CA TYR A 176 -9.78 -12.75 4.84
C TYR A 176 -9.30 -13.08 6.24
N ALA A 177 -10.17 -12.97 7.24
CA ALA A 177 -9.83 -13.11 8.64
C ALA A 177 -10.53 -14.30 9.32
N HIS A 178 -10.04 -14.66 10.51
CA HIS A 178 -10.48 -15.79 11.34
C HIS A 178 -10.23 -17.17 10.70
N ASN A 179 -9.23 -17.26 9.81
CA ASN A 179 -8.87 -18.52 9.17
C ASN A 179 -8.40 -19.57 10.18
N ASP A 180 -8.54 -20.84 9.82
CA ASP A 180 -7.91 -21.94 10.54
C ASP A 180 -6.49 -22.19 10.02
N THR A 181 -6.37 -22.54 8.74
CA THR A 181 -5.07 -22.80 8.10
C THR A 181 -4.88 -21.83 6.94
N ILE A 182 -3.74 -21.14 6.93
CA ILE A 182 -3.30 -20.31 5.81
C ILE A 182 -2.49 -21.17 4.84
N LEU A 183 -2.86 -21.15 3.54
CA LEU A 183 -2.25 -21.98 2.49
C LEU A 183 -1.37 -21.18 1.53
N VAL A 184 -1.22 -19.88 1.75
CA VAL A 184 -0.46 -18.97 0.91
C VAL A 184 0.53 -18.17 1.75
N GLN A 185 1.52 -17.57 1.11
CA GLN A 185 2.53 -16.75 1.78
C GLN A 185 2.64 -15.38 1.14
N LYS A 186 3.17 -14.42 1.89
CA LYS A 186 3.43 -13.06 1.41
C LYS A 186 4.27 -13.06 0.13
N GLY A 187 3.88 -12.25 -0.86
CA GLY A 187 4.51 -12.15 -2.18
C GLY A 187 4.01 -13.19 -3.19
N GLN A 188 3.19 -14.16 -2.78
CA GLN A 188 2.62 -15.15 -3.69
C GLN A 188 1.53 -14.52 -4.56
N THR A 189 1.56 -14.81 -5.86
CA THR A 189 0.45 -14.49 -6.77
C THR A 189 -0.60 -15.57 -6.69
N VAL A 190 -1.87 -15.16 -6.63
CA VAL A 190 -3.04 -16.04 -6.59
C VAL A 190 -3.99 -15.71 -7.74
N THR A 191 -4.70 -16.73 -8.22
CA THR A 191 -5.76 -16.56 -9.20
C THR A 191 -7.12 -16.44 -8.51
N ALA A 192 -8.11 -15.86 -9.20
CA ALA A 192 -9.49 -15.86 -8.72
C ALA A 192 -9.98 -17.31 -8.51
N GLY A 193 -10.63 -17.60 -7.38
CA GLY A 193 -11.09 -18.94 -7.02
C GLY A 193 -10.03 -19.88 -6.47
N GLN A 194 -8.77 -19.49 -6.45
CA GLN A 194 -7.73 -20.29 -5.82
C GLN A 194 -7.99 -20.41 -4.32
N GLN A 195 -7.91 -21.61 -3.77
CA GLN A 195 -7.99 -21.80 -2.33
C GLN A 195 -6.75 -21.16 -1.67
N ILE A 196 -6.99 -20.31 -0.67
CA ILE A 196 -5.97 -19.56 0.05
C ILE A 196 -5.92 -19.89 1.55
N ALA A 197 -7.02 -20.41 2.08
CA ALA A 197 -7.13 -20.78 3.49
C ALA A 197 -8.26 -21.80 3.69
N THR A 198 -8.45 -22.17 4.95
CA THR A 198 -9.62 -22.91 5.43
C THR A 198 -10.38 -22.11 6.49
N MET A 199 -11.68 -22.31 6.57
CA MET A 199 -12.57 -21.70 7.54
C MET A 199 -12.19 -22.06 8.95
N GLY A 200 -12.07 -21.06 9.82
CA GLY A 200 -11.72 -21.23 11.21
C GLY A 200 -12.53 -20.34 12.16
N SER A 201 -11.98 -20.23 13.36
CA SER A 201 -12.50 -19.36 14.42
C SER A 201 -11.34 -18.68 15.18
N SER A 202 -10.21 -18.42 14.52
CA SER A 202 -9.09 -17.75 15.17
C SER A 202 -9.50 -16.33 15.62
N ASP A 203 -9.26 -16.02 16.90
CA ASP A 203 -9.64 -14.76 17.56
C ASP A 203 -11.16 -14.46 17.54
N THR A 204 -12.04 -15.52 17.49
CA THR A 204 -13.49 -15.42 17.57
C THR A 204 -14.11 -16.72 18.09
N ASP A 205 -15.36 -16.68 18.57
CA ASP A 205 -16.05 -17.82 19.19
C ASP A 205 -16.84 -18.69 18.22
N ILE A 206 -16.92 -18.30 16.95
CA ILE A 206 -17.70 -19.01 15.93
C ILE A 206 -16.91 -19.23 14.65
N PHE A 207 -17.22 -20.30 13.92
CA PHE A 207 -16.67 -20.53 12.59
C PHE A 207 -17.26 -19.53 11.61
N LYS A 208 -16.43 -18.61 11.14
CA LYS A 208 -16.80 -17.56 10.20
C LYS A 208 -15.60 -17.07 9.42
N LEU A 209 -15.84 -16.55 8.24
CA LEU A 209 -14.92 -15.69 7.52
C LEU A 209 -15.37 -14.25 7.72
N HIS A 210 -14.48 -13.38 8.24
CA HIS A 210 -14.65 -11.94 8.10
C HIS A 210 -13.99 -11.50 6.81
N PHE A 211 -14.80 -11.00 5.88
CA PHE A 211 -14.37 -10.60 4.53
C PHE A 211 -14.52 -9.10 4.33
N GLU A 212 -13.43 -8.41 3.99
CA GLU A 212 -13.43 -6.99 3.69
C GLU A 212 -13.01 -6.71 2.26
N VAL A 213 -13.60 -5.67 1.67
CA VAL A 213 -13.09 -4.98 0.47
C VAL A 213 -12.64 -3.60 0.89
N ARG A 214 -11.43 -3.24 0.53
CA ARG A 214 -10.85 -1.94 0.83
C ARG A 214 -10.46 -1.22 -0.46
N ILE A 215 -10.98 -0.02 -0.63
CA ILE A 215 -10.66 0.85 -1.76
C ILE A 215 -9.87 2.06 -1.24
N ASN A 216 -8.65 2.24 -1.76
CA ASN A 216 -7.74 3.30 -1.29
C ASN A 216 -7.55 3.27 0.25
N GLY A 217 -7.45 2.06 0.82
CA GLY A 217 -7.27 1.84 2.25
C GLY A 217 -8.53 2.00 3.13
N LYS A 218 -9.67 2.38 2.54
CA LYS A 218 -10.95 2.49 3.25
C LYS A 218 -11.78 1.24 3.03
N ALA A 219 -12.32 0.67 4.10
CA ALA A 219 -13.30 -0.40 4.01
C ALA A 219 -14.58 0.12 3.35
N VAL A 220 -15.14 -0.68 2.46
CA VAL A 220 -16.39 -0.41 1.76
C VAL A 220 -17.29 -1.64 1.86
N ASN A 221 -18.60 -1.49 1.61
CA ASN A 221 -19.50 -2.64 1.57
C ASN A 221 -19.04 -3.65 0.50
N PRO A 222 -18.70 -4.90 0.86
CA PRO A 222 -18.21 -5.89 -0.08
C PRO A 222 -19.28 -6.37 -1.10
N VAL A 223 -20.55 -6.43 -0.69
CA VAL A 223 -21.63 -7.05 -1.47
C VAL A 223 -21.74 -6.52 -2.91
N PRO A 224 -21.64 -5.19 -3.19
CA PRO A 224 -21.70 -4.68 -4.55
C PRO A 224 -20.56 -5.14 -5.47
N TYR A 225 -19.46 -5.64 -4.91
CA TYR A 225 -18.28 -6.11 -5.68
C TYR A 225 -18.34 -7.62 -5.93
N LEU A 226 -19.16 -8.35 -5.18
CA LEU A 226 -19.31 -9.79 -5.33
C LEU A 226 -20.30 -10.11 -6.46
N THR A 227 -19.97 -11.14 -7.24
CA THR A 227 -20.86 -11.62 -8.31
C THR A 227 -22.20 -12.03 -7.71
N LYS A 228 -23.28 -11.75 -8.44
CA LYS A 228 -24.59 -12.29 -8.05
C LYS A 228 -24.53 -13.81 -8.06
N PRO A 229 -25.14 -14.47 -7.04
CA PRO A 229 -25.24 -15.92 -6.99
C PRO A 229 -26.02 -16.46 -8.17
#